data_7b7630560171b376580bcfecb4df8550
#
_entry.id   7b7630560171b376580bcfecb4df8550
#
_cell.length_a   1.000
_cell.length_b   1.000
_cell.length_c   1.000
_cell.angle_alpha   90.00
_cell.angle_beta   90.00
_cell.angle_gamma   90.00
#
_symmetry.space_group_name_H-M   'P 1'
#
loop_
_entity.id
_entity.type
_entity.pdbx_description
1 polymer ?
#
loop_
_entity_poly.entity_id
_entity_poly.type
_entity_poly.pdbx_seq_one_letter_code
_entity_poly.pdbx_strand_id
1 'polypeptide(L)'
;MKRLAQFLVILSLAGAGVLPSAVAKKHGRLPLSPKVMEAKSALIVCECPRGLAVAEGRALQELQLWGRFQIVHRRERADLVFLFSANEYLGDYLTRDGPDKRPVSVDFTIMTVVDPHTGENLWSDSRRWGSWRVDHATRDLIAEFRQQIEGQTKKWTLNDILMCSVSPDLAAFANLTVEQALALAKSGSGVSRIAGSPDRLTLDSPEAPEFCKQAELVVSPENKIVAFEVPASLSDSLDVSEVLQQADRFDFAGGKNTDSNQVYFSAQSKDKKILIQFGVQGHKPVLSSVRYSY
;
A
#
# COMPACT_ATOMS: atom_id res chain seq x y z
N MET A 1 12.85 53.80 -71.94
CA MET A 1 11.61 53.25 -71.38
C MET A 1 12.04 52.03 -70.59
N LYS A 2 11.82 52.14 -69.26
CA LYS A 2 12.46 51.38 -68.21
C LYS A 2 11.66 50.15 -67.93
N ARG A 3 12.32 48.99 -67.88
CA ARG A 3 11.70 47.77 -67.28
C ARG A 3 12.46 47.38 -66.03
N LEU A 4 11.76 47.44 -64.91
CA LEU A 4 12.18 46.96 -63.58
C LEU A 4 12.24 45.43 -63.61
N ALA A 5 13.41 44.89 -63.30
CA ALA A 5 13.53 43.47 -62.96
C ALA A 5 13.38 43.30 -61.47
N GLN A 6 12.31 42.61 -61.09
CA GLN A 6 12.11 42.19 -59.70
C GLN A 6 12.90 40.89 -59.47
N PHE A 7 13.87 40.95 -58.56
CA PHE A 7 14.57 39.79 -58.04
C PHE A 7 13.79 39.22 -56.87
N LEU A 8 13.22 38.06 -57.09
CA LEU A 8 12.56 37.29 -56.03
C LEU A 8 13.65 36.43 -55.35
N VAL A 9 14.05 36.83 -54.15
CA VAL A 9 14.96 36.03 -53.30
C VAL A 9 14.09 35.04 -52.54
N ILE A 10 14.17 33.77 -52.94
CA ILE A 10 13.55 32.67 -52.19
C ILE A 10 14.53 32.29 -51.08
N LEU A 11 14.20 32.68 -49.84
CA LEU A 11 14.93 32.29 -48.65
C LEU A 11 14.41 30.91 -48.20
N SER A 12 15.18 29.87 -48.56
CA SER A 12 14.91 28.51 -48.08
C SER A 12 15.34 28.39 -46.62
N LEU A 13 14.42 28.58 -45.70
CA LEU A 13 14.62 28.20 -44.30
C LEU A 13 14.53 26.67 -44.19
N ALA A 14 15.68 26.01 -44.18
CA ALA A 14 15.82 24.65 -43.75
C ALA A 14 15.63 24.61 -42.20
N GLY A 15 14.36 24.59 -41.78
CA GLY A 15 14.02 24.31 -40.39
C GLY A 15 14.38 22.87 -40.07
N ALA A 16 15.52 22.66 -39.42
CA ALA A 16 15.78 21.40 -38.72
C ALA A 16 14.73 21.22 -37.65
N GLY A 17 13.65 20.50 -37.99
CA GLY A 17 12.66 20.06 -37.08
C GLY A 17 13.30 19.10 -36.08
N VAL A 18 13.69 19.61 -34.92
CA VAL A 18 13.94 18.81 -33.73
C VAL A 18 12.60 18.19 -33.40
N LEU A 19 12.39 16.93 -33.80
CA LEU A 19 11.30 16.12 -33.33
C LEU A 19 11.42 16.07 -31.80
N PRO A 20 10.44 16.55 -31.07
CA PRO A 20 10.47 16.37 -29.63
C PRO A 20 10.50 14.85 -29.40
N SER A 21 11.60 14.36 -28.82
CA SER A 21 11.63 13.01 -28.26
C SER A 21 10.38 12.87 -27.44
N ALA A 22 9.46 12.02 -27.88
CA ALA A 22 8.29 11.65 -27.11
C ALA A 22 8.82 11.02 -25.83
N VAL A 23 9.03 11.84 -24.80
CA VAL A 23 9.16 11.39 -23.44
C VAL A 23 7.88 10.61 -23.22
N ALA A 24 7.99 9.28 -23.24
CA ALA A 24 6.89 8.40 -22.88
C ALA A 24 6.39 8.92 -21.52
N LYS A 25 5.27 9.64 -21.53
CA LYS A 25 4.55 10.01 -20.32
C LYS A 25 4.35 8.68 -19.60
N LYS A 26 5.07 8.46 -18.50
CA LYS A 26 4.68 7.45 -17.52
C LYS A 26 3.20 7.72 -17.26
N HIS A 27 2.32 6.92 -17.89
CA HIS A 27 0.91 6.98 -17.56
C HIS A 27 0.85 6.76 -16.05
N GLY A 28 0.45 7.79 -15.32
CA GLY A 28 0.28 7.68 -13.89
C GLY A 28 -0.62 6.48 -13.65
N ARG A 29 -0.06 5.42 -13.06
CA ARG A 29 -0.85 4.23 -12.73
C ARG A 29 -1.95 4.68 -11.78
N LEU A 30 -3.15 4.18 -12.02
CA LEU A 30 -4.27 4.42 -11.13
C LEU A 30 -3.90 3.95 -9.71
N PRO A 31 -4.37 4.65 -8.68
CA PRO A 31 -4.21 4.20 -7.30
C PRO A 31 -4.73 2.77 -7.14
N LEU A 32 -4.03 1.96 -6.35
CA LEU A 32 -4.51 0.63 -6.00
C LEU A 32 -5.78 0.74 -5.15
N SER A 33 -6.66 -0.25 -5.27
CA SER A 33 -7.88 -0.27 -4.48
C SER A 33 -7.55 -0.38 -2.98
N PRO A 34 -8.39 0.16 -2.09
CA PRO A 34 -8.23 -0.01 -0.64
C PRO A 34 -8.09 -1.48 -0.22
N LYS A 35 -8.82 -2.39 -0.88
CA LYS A 35 -8.72 -3.84 -0.63
C LYS A 35 -7.29 -4.37 -0.78
N VAL A 36 -6.55 -3.90 -1.79
CA VAL A 36 -5.15 -4.28 -2.00
C VAL A 36 -4.25 -3.68 -0.92
N MET A 37 -4.51 -2.43 -0.55
CA MET A 37 -3.72 -1.72 0.45
C MET A 37 -3.88 -2.30 1.86
N GLU A 38 -5.05 -2.81 2.20
CA GLU A 38 -5.40 -3.36 3.52
C GLU A 38 -5.20 -4.86 3.67
N ALA A 39 -5.00 -5.57 2.56
CA ALA A 39 -4.82 -7.01 2.53
C ALA A 39 -3.63 -7.48 3.37
N LYS A 40 -3.84 -8.54 4.15
CA LYS A 40 -2.84 -9.16 5.07
C LYS A 40 -2.46 -10.55 4.65
N SER A 41 -3.32 -11.24 3.89
CA SER A 41 -3.12 -12.62 3.48
C SER A 41 -3.24 -12.79 1.97
N ALA A 42 -2.48 -13.74 1.41
CA ALA A 42 -2.45 -14.00 -0.01
C ALA A 42 -2.42 -15.49 -0.33
N LEU A 43 -3.16 -15.89 -1.35
CA LEU A 43 -3.06 -17.18 -2.00
C LEU A 43 -2.35 -17.02 -3.34
N ILE A 44 -1.44 -17.92 -3.66
CA ILE A 44 -0.77 -17.98 -4.96
C ILE A 44 -1.42 -19.10 -5.76
N VAL A 45 -1.84 -18.80 -6.97
CA VAL A 45 -2.43 -19.75 -7.92
C VAL A 45 -1.73 -19.62 -9.26
N CYS A 46 -1.31 -20.73 -9.83
CA CYS A 46 -0.75 -20.77 -11.17
C CYS A 46 -1.68 -21.56 -12.11
N GLU A 47 -2.31 -20.88 -13.03
CA GLU A 47 -2.99 -21.49 -14.19
C GLU A 47 -1.96 -21.72 -15.29
N CYS A 48 -1.02 -22.59 -15.02
CA CYS A 48 0.19 -22.66 -15.80
C CYS A 48 0.20 -23.94 -16.65
N PRO A 49 0.41 -23.85 -17.96
CA PRO A 49 0.82 -25.00 -18.76
C PRO A 49 2.12 -25.59 -18.20
N ARG A 50 2.37 -26.88 -18.51
CA ARG A 50 3.61 -27.57 -18.08
C ARG A 50 4.84 -26.72 -18.34
N GLY A 51 5.60 -26.38 -17.30
CA GLY A 51 6.81 -25.56 -17.36
C GLY A 51 6.74 -24.25 -16.55
N LEU A 52 5.56 -23.79 -16.17
CA LEU A 52 5.38 -22.56 -15.39
C LEU A 52 5.25 -22.78 -13.87
N ALA A 53 5.38 -24.01 -13.37
CA ALA A 53 5.52 -24.29 -11.93
C ALA A 53 6.68 -23.50 -11.28
N VAL A 54 7.65 -23.10 -12.09
CA VAL A 54 8.73 -22.19 -11.70
C VAL A 54 8.19 -20.80 -11.29
N ALA A 55 7.13 -20.32 -11.95
CA ALA A 55 6.50 -19.04 -11.60
C ALA A 55 5.89 -19.09 -10.20
N GLU A 56 5.19 -20.17 -9.85
CA GLU A 56 4.59 -20.32 -8.52
C GLU A 56 5.65 -20.36 -7.42
N GLY A 57 6.71 -21.18 -7.60
CA GLY A 57 7.81 -21.26 -6.65
C GLY A 57 8.54 -19.93 -6.49
N ARG A 58 8.76 -19.20 -7.58
CA ARG A 58 9.38 -17.87 -7.55
C ARG A 58 8.47 -16.86 -6.87
N ALA A 59 7.18 -16.87 -7.18
CA ALA A 59 6.21 -15.99 -6.55
C ALA A 59 6.14 -16.20 -5.03
N LEU A 60 6.11 -17.46 -4.59
CA LEU A 60 6.17 -17.81 -3.18
C LEU A 60 7.41 -17.22 -2.52
N GLN A 61 8.57 -17.40 -3.12
CA GLN A 61 9.84 -16.89 -2.60
C GLN A 61 9.83 -15.35 -2.48
N GLU A 62 9.42 -14.64 -3.52
CA GLU A 62 9.42 -13.18 -3.54
C GLU A 62 8.40 -12.59 -2.55
N LEU A 63 7.20 -13.16 -2.46
CA LEU A 63 6.19 -12.71 -1.51
C LEU A 63 6.57 -13.00 -0.06
N GLN A 64 7.25 -14.12 0.21
CA GLN A 64 7.80 -14.43 1.53
C GLN A 64 8.95 -13.47 1.91
N LEU A 65 9.86 -13.19 0.97
CA LEU A 65 10.93 -12.21 1.18
C LEU A 65 10.41 -10.80 1.40
N TRP A 66 9.33 -10.44 0.72
CA TRP A 66 8.67 -9.16 0.94
C TRP A 66 8.03 -9.09 2.34
N GLY A 67 7.45 -10.19 2.81
CA GLY A 67 6.90 -10.33 4.16
C GLY A 67 5.66 -9.49 4.42
N ARG A 68 5.03 -8.93 3.39
CA ARG A 68 3.80 -8.14 3.52
C ARG A 68 2.57 -9.01 3.76
N PHE A 69 2.52 -10.19 3.13
CA PHE A 69 1.36 -11.07 3.14
C PHE A 69 1.66 -12.36 3.88
N GLN A 70 0.73 -12.82 4.70
CA GLN A 70 0.72 -14.19 5.17
C GLN A 70 0.26 -15.08 4.02
N ILE A 71 1.12 -16.01 3.58
CA ILE A 71 0.75 -16.94 2.51
C ILE A 71 -0.16 -18.02 3.09
N VAL A 72 -1.33 -18.16 2.46
CA VAL A 72 -2.36 -19.14 2.83
C VAL A 72 -2.61 -20.12 1.68
N HIS A 73 -3.11 -21.31 2.00
CA HIS A 73 -3.34 -22.40 1.01
C HIS A 73 -4.83 -22.60 0.70
N ARG A 74 -5.72 -21.77 1.26
CA ARG A 74 -7.17 -21.87 1.05
C ARG A 74 -7.71 -20.51 0.64
N ARG A 75 -8.55 -20.51 -0.40
CA ARG A 75 -9.14 -19.30 -0.97
C ARG A 75 -9.96 -18.51 0.06
N GLU A 76 -10.67 -19.23 0.93
CA GLU A 76 -11.56 -18.63 1.95
C GLU A 76 -10.80 -17.88 3.05
N ARG A 77 -9.47 -18.08 3.13
CA ARG A 77 -8.59 -17.42 4.11
C ARG A 77 -7.71 -16.35 3.49
N ALA A 78 -7.83 -16.15 2.19
CA ALA A 78 -7.04 -15.18 1.47
C ALA A 78 -7.80 -13.85 1.35
N ASP A 79 -7.12 -12.75 1.58
CA ASP A 79 -7.64 -11.42 1.24
C ASP A 79 -7.40 -11.13 -0.25
N LEU A 80 -6.34 -11.69 -0.83
CA LEU A 80 -5.98 -11.57 -2.24
C LEU A 80 -5.57 -12.91 -2.85
N VAL A 81 -5.86 -13.09 -4.12
CA VAL A 81 -5.33 -14.19 -4.95
C VAL A 81 -4.36 -13.61 -5.97
N PHE A 82 -3.12 -14.07 -5.94
CA PHE A 82 -2.11 -13.80 -6.97
C PHE A 82 -2.20 -14.91 -8.01
N LEU A 83 -2.86 -14.62 -9.12
CA LEU A 83 -3.06 -15.53 -10.22
C LEU A 83 -1.97 -15.31 -11.28
N PHE A 84 -1.16 -16.34 -11.53
CA PHE A 84 -0.19 -16.34 -12.61
C PHE A 84 -0.72 -17.15 -13.79
N SER A 85 -0.63 -16.58 -14.97
CA SER A 85 -0.98 -17.24 -16.22
C SER A 85 0.06 -16.91 -17.28
N ALA A 86 0.10 -17.72 -18.33
CA ALA A 86 0.93 -17.47 -19.50
C ALA A 86 0.06 -17.32 -20.74
N ASN A 87 0.45 -16.40 -21.59
CA ASN A 87 -0.17 -16.25 -22.90
C ASN A 87 0.92 -16.41 -23.97
N GLU A 88 0.73 -17.37 -24.87
CA GLU A 88 1.50 -17.46 -26.11
C GLU A 88 0.85 -16.52 -27.12
N TYR A 89 1.50 -15.43 -27.43
CA TYR A 89 1.07 -14.56 -28.50
C TYR A 89 1.85 -14.92 -29.77
N LEU A 90 1.19 -15.55 -30.72
CA LEU A 90 1.69 -15.68 -32.10
C LEU A 90 1.57 -14.29 -32.76
N GLY A 91 2.59 -13.46 -32.56
CA GLY A 91 2.60 -12.12 -33.14
C GLY A 91 2.98 -12.16 -34.60
N ASP A 92 2.07 -11.71 -35.47
CA ASP A 92 2.33 -11.47 -36.89
C ASP A 92 3.40 -10.37 -37.16
N TYR A 93 3.96 -9.79 -36.12
CA TYR A 93 4.67 -8.50 -36.21
C TYR A 93 6.19 -8.54 -36.08
N LEU A 94 6.80 -9.68 -35.86
CA LEU A 94 8.25 -9.78 -35.87
C LEU A 94 8.71 -10.59 -37.10
N THR A 95 8.34 -10.14 -38.27
CA THR A 95 9.03 -10.60 -39.49
C THR A 95 10.42 -9.95 -39.49
N ARG A 96 11.46 -10.74 -39.26
CA ARG A 96 12.79 -10.38 -39.72
C ARG A 96 12.72 -10.22 -41.25
N ASP A 97 13.15 -9.07 -41.76
CA ASP A 97 13.28 -8.87 -43.21
C ASP A 97 14.29 -9.87 -43.73
N GLY A 98 13.79 -10.98 -44.27
CA GLY A 98 14.60 -12.06 -44.83
C GLY A 98 13.73 -13.21 -45.37
N PRO A 99 14.29 -14.10 -46.25
CA PRO A 99 13.53 -15.17 -46.89
C PRO A 99 12.98 -16.23 -45.91
N ASP A 100 13.43 -16.27 -44.64
CA ASP A 100 12.95 -17.17 -43.61
C ASP A 100 12.05 -16.46 -42.61
N LYS A 101 10.83 -16.12 -43.04
CA LYS A 101 9.78 -15.55 -42.17
C LYS A 101 9.19 -16.65 -41.30
N ARG A 102 9.79 -16.92 -40.13
CA ARG A 102 9.18 -17.78 -39.11
C ARG A 102 8.45 -16.91 -38.10
N PRO A 103 7.20 -17.22 -37.76
CA PRO A 103 6.52 -16.54 -36.66
C PRO A 103 7.34 -16.72 -35.37
N VAL A 104 7.67 -15.61 -34.72
CA VAL A 104 8.34 -15.65 -33.42
C VAL A 104 7.26 -15.70 -32.35
N SER A 105 7.18 -16.82 -31.64
CA SER A 105 6.36 -16.91 -30.44
C SER A 105 6.88 -15.94 -29.38
N VAL A 106 6.00 -15.09 -28.88
CA VAL A 106 6.30 -14.17 -27.81
C VAL A 106 5.52 -14.57 -26.59
N ASP A 107 6.24 -15.10 -25.61
CA ASP A 107 5.64 -15.59 -24.39
C ASP A 107 5.58 -14.48 -23.33
N PHE A 108 4.43 -14.36 -22.67
CA PHE A 108 4.22 -13.41 -21.59
C PHE A 108 3.82 -14.17 -20.32
N THR A 109 4.39 -13.78 -19.19
CA THR A 109 3.81 -14.08 -17.88
C THR A 109 2.91 -12.93 -17.49
N ILE A 110 1.69 -13.26 -17.11
CA ILE A 110 0.69 -12.32 -16.61
C ILE A 110 0.51 -12.60 -15.13
N MET A 111 0.54 -11.58 -14.31
CA MET A 111 0.15 -11.61 -12.92
C MET A 111 -1.12 -10.79 -12.75
N THR A 112 -2.15 -11.41 -12.21
CA THR A 112 -3.43 -10.76 -11.89
C THR A 112 -3.66 -10.90 -10.38
N VAL A 113 -3.98 -9.81 -9.72
CA VAL A 113 -4.39 -9.81 -8.31
C VAL A 113 -5.90 -9.71 -8.26
N VAL A 114 -6.54 -10.70 -7.65
CA VAL A 114 -7.99 -10.88 -7.68
C VAL A 114 -8.53 -10.90 -6.25
N ASP A 115 -9.69 -10.29 -6.05
CA ASP A 115 -10.48 -10.46 -4.83
C ASP A 115 -11.05 -11.91 -4.79
N PRO A 116 -10.71 -12.72 -3.77
CA PRO A 116 -11.15 -14.10 -3.69
C PRO A 116 -12.66 -14.27 -3.56
N HIS A 117 -13.37 -13.27 -3.05
CA HIS A 117 -14.81 -13.34 -2.75
C HIS A 117 -15.65 -12.90 -3.95
N THR A 118 -15.23 -11.85 -4.66
CA THR A 118 -15.99 -11.28 -5.78
C THR A 118 -15.48 -11.75 -7.14
N GLY A 119 -14.23 -12.20 -7.23
CA GLY A 119 -13.55 -12.48 -8.49
C GLY A 119 -13.11 -11.23 -9.26
N GLU A 120 -13.22 -10.06 -8.64
CA GLU A 120 -12.83 -8.77 -9.24
C GLU A 120 -11.31 -8.71 -9.47
N ASN A 121 -10.92 -8.27 -10.66
CA ASN A 121 -9.53 -7.99 -10.96
C ASN A 121 -9.14 -6.63 -10.34
N LEU A 122 -8.30 -6.67 -9.32
CA LEU A 122 -7.84 -5.50 -8.58
C LEU A 122 -6.56 -4.89 -9.17
N TRP A 123 -5.76 -5.71 -9.84
CA TRP A 123 -4.53 -5.31 -10.50
C TRP A 123 -4.07 -6.37 -11.50
N SER A 124 -3.49 -5.96 -12.62
CA SER A 124 -2.88 -6.89 -13.59
C SER A 124 -1.73 -6.21 -14.32
N ASP A 125 -0.69 -6.98 -14.57
CA ASP A 125 0.41 -6.58 -15.45
C ASP A 125 1.03 -7.82 -16.10
N SER A 126 1.82 -7.60 -17.15
CA SER A 126 2.46 -8.68 -17.91
C SER A 126 3.93 -8.36 -18.20
N ARG A 127 4.74 -9.39 -18.25
CA ARG A 127 6.15 -9.30 -18.65
C ARG A 127 6.44 -10.31 -19.75
N ARG A 128 7.08 -9.81 -20.79
CA ARG A 128 7.63 -10.65 -21.85
C ARG A 128 8.82 -11.43 -21.33
N TRP A 129 8.85 -12.72 -21.62
CA TRP A 129 10.01 -13.57 -21.34
C TRP A 129 10.39 -14.38 -22.58
N GLY A 130 11.66 -14.61 -22.82
CA GLY A 130 12.11 -15.61 -23.76
C GLY A 130 12.20 -16.95 -23.02
N SER A 131 12.21 -18.06 -23.72
CA SER A 131 12.03 -19.45 -23.28
C SER A 131 12.78 -19.91 -22.02
N TRP A 132 13.60 -19.08 -21.39
CA TRP A 132 14.47 -19.46 -20.29
C TRP A 132 14.37 -18.57 -19.03
N ARG A 133 13.38 -17.65 -18.95
CA ARG A 133 13.36 -16.63 -17.88
C ARG A 133 12.01 -16.28 -17.29
N VAL A 134 11.14 -17.28 -17.15
CA VAL A 134 9.84 -17.11 -16.46
C VAL A 134 10.03 -16.63 -15.01
N ASP A 135 11.05 -17.12 -14.33
CA ASP A 135 11.41 -16.73 -12.98
C ASP A 135 11.72 -15.22 -12.87
N HIS A 136 12.45 -14.68 -13.84
CA HIS A 136 12.76 -13.25 -13.88
C HIS A 136 11.50 -12.40 -14.14
N ALA A 137 10.65 -12.82 -15.09
CA ALA A 137 9.39 -12.13 -15.37
C ALA A 137 8.48 -12.11 -14.15
N THR A 138 8.40 -13.22 -13.41
CA THR A 138 7.61 -13.35 -12.18
C THR A 138 8.17 -12.42 -11.09
N ARG A 139 9.47 -12.42 -10.87
CA ARG A 139 10.12 -11.52 -9.92
C ARG A 139 9.84 -10.04 -10.27
N ASP A 140 9.99 -9.68 -11.54
CA ASP A 140 9.83 -8.29 -11.98
C ASP A 140 8.37 -7.82 -11.85
N LEU A 141 7.38 -8.70 -12.06
CA LEU A 141 5.97 -8.41 -11.83
C LEU A 141 5.68 -8.14 -10.34
N ILE A 142 6.21 -8.99 -9.46
CA ILE A 142 6.04 -8.80 -8.01
C ILE A 142 6.76 -7.54 -7.54
N ALA A 143 7.97 -7.28 -8.04
CA ALA A 143 8.72 -6.08 -7.71
C ALA A 143 7.97 -4.80 -8.14
N GLU A 144 7.33 -4.81 -9.30
CA GLU A 144 6.51 -3.70 -9.79
C GLU A 144 5.27 -3.47 -8.93
N PHE A 145 4.56 -4.56 -8.59
CA PHE A 145 3.40 -4.49 -7.70
C PHE A 145 3.79 -3.97 -6.31
N ARG A 146 4.89 -4.48 -5.77
CA ARG A 146 5.47 -4.02 -4.51
C ARG A 146 5.82 -2.53 -4.57
N GLN A 147 6.48 -2.07 -5.62
CA GLN A 147 6.83 -0.66 -5.78
C GLN A 147 5.57 0.22 -5.83
N GLN A 148 4.50 -0.25 -6.45
CA GLN A 148 3.25 0.48 -6.52
C GLN A 148 2.57 0.58 -5.16
N ILE A 149 2.56 -0.49 -4.37
CA ILE A 149 2.06 -0.49 -2.99
C ILE A 149 2.92 0.42 -2.10
N GLU A 150 4.24 0.21 -2.10
CA GLU A 150 5.17 0.97 -1.26
C GLU A 150 5.19 2.46 -1.64
N GLY A 151 4.97 2.78 -2.91
CA GLY A 151 4.84 4.16 -3.40
C GLY A 151 3.55 4.88 -2.95
N GLN A 152 2.53 4.13 -2.53
CA GLN A 152 1.27 4.66 -1.99
C GLN A 152 1.22 4.62 -0.46
N THR A 153 2.23 4.05 0.19
CA THR A 153 2.30 3.99 1.65
C THR A 153 2.48 5.41 2.21
N LYS A 154 1.57 5.85 3.04
CA LYS A 154 1.68 7.10 3.78
C LYS A 154 2.86 7.01 4.75
N LYS A 155 3.74 8.01 4.69
CA LYS A 155 4.85 8.12 5.63
C LYS A 155 4.47 9.12 6.70
N TRP A 156 4.37 8.65 7.94
CA TRP A 156 4.15 9.47 9.10
C TRP A 156 5.47 9.74 9.80
N THR A 157 5.61 10.91 10.38
CA THR A 157 6.73 11.26 11.25
C THR A 157 6.32 11.09 12.71
N LEU A 158 7.29 10.98 13.61
CA LEU A 158 6.99 10.98 15.04
C LEU A 158 6.30 12.30 15.46
N ASN A 159 6.61 13.41 14.79
CA ASN A 159 5.96 14.69 15.06
C ASN A 159 4.45 14.66 14.73
N ASP A 160 4.04 14.01 13.62
CA ASP A 160 2.62 13.88 13.28
C ASP A 160 1.86 13.13 14.38
N ILE A 161 2.49 12.10 14.97
CA ILE A 161 1.94 11.36 16.09
C ILE A 161 1.85 12.24 17.34
N LEU A 162 2.91 12.95 17.68
CA LEU A 162 2.95 13.80 18.87
C LEU A 162 1.93 14.95 18.81
N MET A 163 1.63 15.47 17.63
CA MET A 163 0.63 16.52 17.43
C MET A 163 -0.78 16.08 17.83
N CYS A 164 -1.10 14.77 17.76
CA CYS A 164 -2.40 14.26 18.21
C CYS A 164 -2.61 14.44 19.72
N SER A 165 -1.55 14.28 20.52
CA SER A 165 -1.65 14.38 21.98
C SER A 165 -1.99 15.79 22.48
N VAL A 166 -1.80 16.79 21.65
CA VAL A 166 -2.10 18.21 21.96
C VAL A 166 -3.33 18.75 21.22
N SER A 167 -4.06 17.87 20.51
CA SER A 167 -5.28 18.26 19.80
C SER A 167 -6.40 18.60 20.78
N PRO A 168 -6.94 19.84 20.75
CA PRO A 168 -8.03 20.25 21.62
C PRO A 168 -9.29 19.42 21.42
N ASP A 169 -9.59 19.05 20.18
CA ASP A 169 -10.77 18.26 19.82
C ASP A 169 -10.76 16.88 20.47
N LEU A 170 -9.58 16.22 20.48
CA LEU A 170 -9.43 14.91 21.09
C LEU A 170 -9.39 15.02 22.63
N ALA A 171 -8.76 16.08 23.16
CA ALA A 171 -8.73 16.32 24.60
C ALA A 171 -10.11 16.60 25.21
N ALA A 172 -11.06 17.11 24.41
CA ALA A 172 -12.41 17.41 24.85
C ALA A 172 -13.19 16.17 25.32
N PHE A 173 -12.78 14.96 24.91
CA PHE A 173 -13.41 13.70 25.29
C PHE A 173 -12.88 13.10 26.60
N ALA A 174 -11.85 13.69 27.18
CA ALA A 174 -11.20 13.18 28.40
C ALA A 174 -12.21 13.00 29.57
N ASN A 175 -12.28 11.81 30.11
CA ASN A 175 -13.13 11.45 31.27
C ASN A 175 -14.64 11.65 31.09
N LEU A 176 -15.12 11.93 29.89
CA LEU A 176 -16.56 11.96 29.61
C LEU A 176 -17.16 10.55 29.72
N THR A 177 -18.42 10.47 30.08
CA THR A 177 -19.18 9.23 29.90
C THR A 177 -19.50 9.02 28.42
N VAL A 178 -19.84 7.80 28.04
CA VAL A 178 -20.24 7.48 26.66
C VAL A 178 -21.43 8.34 26.21
N GLU A 179 -22.41 8.58 27.10
CA GLU A 179 -23.58 9.42 26.81
C GLU A 179 -23.20 10.88 26.57
N GLN A 180 -22.27 11.41 27.37
CA GLN A 180 -21.74 12.76 27.19
C GLN A 180 -20.95 12.90 25.88
N ALA A 181 -20.11 11.89 25.55
CA ALA A 181 -19.37 11.86 24.30
C ALA A 181 -20.30 11.83 23.09
N LEU A 182 -21.34 10.99 23.10
CA LEU A 182 -22.36 10.94 22.05
C LEU A 182 -23.19 12.22 21.95
N ALA A 183 -23.40 12.93 23.05
CA ALA A 183 -24.08 14.22 23.05
C ALA A 183 -23.20 15.34 22.47
N LEU A 184 -21.90 15.33 22.78
CA LEU A 184 -20.93 16.29 22.26
C LEU A 184 -20.78 16.14 20.73
N ALA A 185 -20.81 14.92 20.23
CA ALA A 185 -20.73 14.62 18.80
C ALA A 185 -21.83 15.27 17.94
N LYS A 186 -23.00 15.55 18.51
CA LYS A 186 -24.09 16.23 17.79
C LYS A 186 -23.76 17.66 17.40
N SER A 187 -22.67 18.21 17.91
CA SER A 187 -22.25 19.60 17.66
C SER A 187 -21.16 19.76 16.59
N GLY A 188 -20.76 18.70 15.87
CA GLY A 188 -19.80 18.85 14.74
C GLY A 188 -18.82 17.69 14.54
N SER A 189 -18.54 16.85 15.54
CA SER A 189 -17.73 15.64 15.41
C SER A 189 -18.61 14.39 15.37
N GLY A 190 -18.31 13.44 14.47
CA GLY A 190 -19.07 12.21 14.34
C GLY A 190 -18.59 11.17 15.37
N VAL A 191 -19.33 10.94 16.46
CA VAL A 191 -19.08 9.79 17.38
C VAL A 191 -20.16 8.75 17.19
N SER A 192 -19.77 7.50 17.02
CA SER A 192 -20.70 6.39 16.89
C SER A 192 -20.17 5.12 17.57
N ARG A 193 -21.10 4.24 17.97
CA ARG A 193 -20.73 2.94 18.56
C ARG A 193 -20.20 1.99 17.49
N ILE A 194 -19.15 1.25 17.81
CA ILE A 194 -18.64 0.17 16.95
C ILE A 194 -19.47 -1.08 17.24
N ALA A 195 -20.06 -1.66 16.19
CA ALA A 195 -20.81 -2.90 16.33
C ALA A 195 -19.91 -4.05 16.83
N GLY A 196 -20.30 -4.70 17.92
CA GLY A 196 -19.54 -5.80 18.51
C GLY A 196 -18.36 -5.39 19.43
N SER A 197 -18.10 -4.08 19.61
CA SER A 197 -17.04 -3.57 20.48
C SER A 197 -17.60 -2.55 21.46
N PRO A 198 -18.14 -3.01 22.62
CA PRO A 198 -18.79 -2.11 23.59
C PRO A 198 -17.80 -1.15 24.28
N ASP A 199 -16.53 -1.49 24.25
CA ASP A 199 -15.41 -0.75 24.83
C ASP A 199 -14.80 0.30 23.87
N ARG A 200 -15.40 0.49 22.68
CA ARG A 200 -14.89 1.43 21.68
C ARG A 200 -15.99 2.21 20.98
N LEU A 201 -15.66 3.47 20.66
CA LEU A 201 -16.48 4.34 19.81
C LEU A 201 -15.62 4.87 18.66
N THR A 202 -16.15 4.95 17.46
CA THR A 202 -15.48 5.68 16.38
C THR A 202 -15.60 7.18 16.61
N LEU A 203 -14.58 7.92 16.27
CA LEU A 203 -14.57 9.38 16.26
C LEU A 203 -14.07 9.87 14.92
N ASP A 204 -14.89 10.65 14.23
CA ASP A 204 -14.47 11.43 13.07
C ASP A 204 -14.31 12.89 13.51
N SER A 205 -13.06 13.35 13.57
CA SER A 205 -12.69 14.70 13.98
C SER A 205 -11.98 15.41 12.82
N PRO A 206 -12.73 16.12 11.95
CA PRO A 206 -12.18 16.74 10.76
C PRO A 206 -11.15 17.84 11.06
N GLU A 207 -11.24 18.47 12.23
CA GLU A 207 -10.31 19.52 12.68
C GLU A 207 -9.04 18.97 13.34
N ALA A 208 -9.00 17.67 13.66
CA ALA A 208 -7.82 17.03 14.22
C ALA A 208 -6.68 16.94 13.18
N PRO A 209 -5.42 16.82 13.62
CA PRO A 209 -4.30 16.52 12.74
C PRO A 209 -4.57 15.30 11.86
N GLU A 210 -4.08 15.30 10.62
CA GLU A 210 -4.40 14.28 9.60
C GLU A 210 -4.21 12.85 10.08
N PHE A 211 -3.17 12.60 10.90
CA PHE A 211 -2.91 11.27 11.45
C PHE A 211 -4.03 10.75 12.35
N CYS A 212 -4.69 11.62 13.09
CA CYS A 212 -5.68 11.24 14.11
C CYS A 212 -7.11 11.69 13.79
N LYS A 213 -7.41 12.05 12.56
CA LYS A 213 -8.79 12.43 12.15
C LYS A 213 -9.81 11.34 12.43
N GLN A 214 -9.42 10.08 12.24
CA GLN A 214 -10.25 8.90 12.47
C GLN A 214 -9.69 8.14 13.66
N ALA A 215 -9.97 8.62 14.86
CA ALA A 215 -9.57 7.95 16.08
C ALA A 215 -10.71 7.07 16.61
N GLU A 216 -10.36 6.09 17.43
CA GLU A 216 -11.31 5.31 18.24
C GLU A 216 -11.20 5.76 19.70
N LEU A 217 -12.29 6.12 20.31
CA LEU A 217 -12.34 6.39 21.75
C LEU A 217 -12.39 5.08 22.51
N VAL A 218 -11.56 4.95 23.54
CA VAL A 218 -11.48 3.77 24.38
C VAL A 218 -12.29 4.00 25.67
N VAL A 219 -13.22 3.12 25.93
CA VAL A 219 -14.14 3.17 27.05
C VAL A 219 -13.66 2.24 28.17
N SER A 220 -13.60 2.74 29.40
CA SER A 220 -13.32 1.92 30.58
C SER A 220 -14.55 1.10 31.02
N PRO A 221 -14.38 0.09 31.90
CA PRO A 221 -15.50 -0.64 32.49
C PRO A 221 -16.51 0.25 33.23
N GLU A 222 -16.05 1.42 33.70
CA GLU A 222 -16.89 2.41 34.39
C GLU A 222 -17.63 3.34 33.40
N ASN A 223 -17.69 2.99 32.11
CA ASN A 223 -18.37 3.73 31.06
C ASN A 223 -17.80 5.16 30.84
N LYS A 224 -16.49 5.33 31.05
CA LYS A 224 -15.78 6.61 30.80
C LYS A 224 -14.78 6.49 29.69
N ILE A 225 -14.60 7.56 28.95
CA ILE A 225 -13.55 7.68 27.93
C ILE A 225 -12.21 7.88 28.64
N VAL A 226 -11.29 6.92 28.46
CA VAL A 226 -9.97 6.92 29.15
C VAL A 226 -8.80 7.13 28.21
N ALA A 227 -9.02 6.94 26.92
CA ALA A 227 -8.00 7.11 25.88
C ALA A 227 -8.68 7.30 24.53
N PHE A 228 -7.89 7.71 23.56
CA PHE A 228 -8.20 7.47 22.14
C PHE A 228 -7.08 6.68 21.48
N GLU A 229 -7.41 5.92 20.46
CA GLU A 229 -6.48 5.09 19.72
C GLU A 229 -6.62 5.39 18.22
N VAL A 230 -5.51 5.51 17.54
CA VAL A 230 -5.46 5.62 16.07
C VAL A 230 -5.01 4.29 15.53
N PRO A 231 -5.91 3.48 14.95
CA PRO A 231 -5.52 2.25 14.28
C PRO A 231 -4.76 2.59 13.01
N ALA A 232 -3.59 2.00 12.83
CA ALA A 232 -2.83 2.14 11.60
C ALA A 232 -3.20 1.04 10.60
N SER A 233 -3.33 1.43 9.34
CA SER A 233 -3.48 0.49 8.23
C SER A 233 -2.12 0.02 7.73
N LEU A 234 -2.10 -1.02 6.90
CA LEU A 234 -0.87 -1.47 6.23
C LEU A 234 -0.30 -0.43 5.24
N SER A 235 -1.12 0.55 4.86
CA SER A 235 -0.70 1.70 4.05
C SER A 235 0.00 2.78 4.87
N ASP A 236 0.02 2.68 6.20
CA ASP A 236 0.68 3.63 7.07
C ASP A 236 2.07 3.13 7.47
N SER A 237 3.05 4.00 7.47
CA SER A 237 4.40 3.67 7.93
C SER A 237 4.97 4.80 8.78
N LEU A 238 5.65 4.40 9.82
CA LEU A 238 6.48 5.29 10.65
C LEU A 238 7.89 4.73 10.65
N ASP A 239 8.88 5.59 10.48
CA ASP A 239 10.26 5.15 10.62
C ASP A 239 10.56 4.87 12.10
N VAL A 240 10.75 3.59 12.41
CA VAL A 240 11.08 3.16 13.78
C VAL A 240 12.36 3.82 14.29
N SER A 241 13.30 4.17 13.39
CA SER A 241 14.52 4.86 13.78
C SER A 241 14.27 6.24 14.39
N GLU A 242 13.23 6.97 13.93
CA GLU A 242 12.82 8.24 14.54
C GLU A 242 12.39 8.06 15.99
N VAL A 243 11.67 6.96 16.28
CA VAL A 243 11.20 6.65 17.63
C VAL A 243 12.35 6.18 18.51
N LEU A 244 13.22 5.32 18.00
CA LEU A 244 14.40 4.82 18.73
C LEU A 244 15.41 5.90 19.09
N GLN A 245 15.53 6.94 18.26
CA GLN A 245 16.37 8.10 18.54
C GLN A 245 15.86 8.95 19.70
N GLN A 246 14.62 8.74 20.15
CA GLN A 246 14.00 9.48 21.26
C GLN A 246 13.97 8.63 22.56
N ALA A 247 15.04 7.90 22.86
CA ALA A 247 15.13 7.06 24.05
C ALA A 247 15.09 7.86 25.38
N ASP A 248 15.33 9.16 25.34
CA ASP A 248 15.10 10.07 26.46
C ASP A 248 13.62 10.30 26.76
N ARG A 249 12.73 10.12 25.78
CA ARG A 249 11.28 10.36 25.87
C ARG A 249 10.46 9.10 25.95
N PHE A 250 10.96 7.97 25.44
CA PHE A 250 10.24 6.71 25.34
C PHE A 250 10.97 5.57 26.03
N ASP A 251 10.21 4.72 26.67
CA ASP A 251 10.62 3.39 27.13
C ASP A 251 10.19 2.34 26.10
N PHE A 252 11.06 1.38 25.83
CA PHE A 252 10.85 0.39 24.78
C PHE A 252 10.59 -0.99 25.36
N ALA A 253 9.63 -1.68 24.80
CA ALA A 253 9.34 -3.07 25.10
C ALA A 253 9.13 -3.87 23.82
N GLY A 254 9.50 -5.12 23.86
CA GLY A 254 9.28 -6.05 22.75
C GLY A 254 9.02 -7.44 23.26
N GLY A 255 8.33 -8.24 22.50
CA GLY A 255 7.98 -9.59 22.87
C GLY A 255 7.34 -10.37 21.75
N LYS A 256 6.92 -11.58 22.08
CA LYS A 256 6.16 -12.46 21.20
C LYS A 256 4.84 -12.75 21.87
N ASN A 257 3.75 -12.49 21.14
CA ASN A 257 2.44 -12.88 21.62
C ASN A 257 2.31 -14.40 21.51
N THR A 258 2.08 -15.07 22.65
CA THR A 258 1.96 -16.53 22.75
C THR A 258 0.76 -17.07 21.98
N ASP A 259 -0.34 -16.33 21.95
CA ASP A 259 -1.59 -16.79 21.35
C ASP A 259 -1.60 -16.66 19.82
N SER A 260 -1.01 -15.57 19.31
CA SER A 260 -0.96 -15.30 17.87
C SER A 260 0.38 -15.62 17.22
N ASN A 261 1.40 -15.98 18.00
CA ASN A 261 2.79 -16.18 17.55
C ASN A 261 3.40 -14.94 16.84
N GLN A 262 2.78 -13.77 17.03
CA GLN A 262 3.22 -12.52 16.41
C GLN A 262 4.26 -11.83 17.29
N VAL A 263 5.30 -11.30 16.66
CA VAL A 263 6.28 -10.45 17.32
C VAL A 263 5.74 -9.02 17.35
N TYR A 264 5.88 -8.37 18.46
CA TYR A 264 5.52 -6.96 18.62
C TYR A 264 6.68 -6.15 19.18
N PHE A 265 6.66 -4.88 18.91
CA PHE A 265 7.54 -3.87 19.52
C PHE A 265 6.67 -2.68 19.91
N SER A 266 6.94 -2.08 21.04
CA SER A 266 6.23 -0.90 21.50
C SER A 266 7.16 0.15 22.08
N ALA A 267 6.77 1.41 21.92
CA ALA A 267 7.41 2.56 22.54
C ALA A 267 6.36 3.30 23.37
N GLN A 268 6.57 3.38 24.68
CA GLN A 268 5.70 4.09 25.60
C GLN A 268 6.40 5.37 26.06
N SER A 269 5.72 6.52 25.97
CA SER A 269 6.25 7.77 26.52
C SER A 269 6.45 7.65 28.04
N LYS A 270 7.47 8.32 28.59
CA LYS A 270 7.80 8.25 30.02
C LYS A 270 6.70 8.74 30.93
N ASP A 271 5.85 9.65 30.46
CA ASP A 271 4.63 10.09 31.14
C ASP A 271 3.46 9.11 31.00
N LYS A 272 3.67 7.98 30.29
CA LYS A 272 2.69 6.91 30.00
C LYS A 272 1.46 7.36 29.22
N LYS A 273 1.49 8.53 28.61
CA LYS A 273 0.35 9.06 27.85
C LYS A 273 0.28 8.54 26.43
N ILE A 274 1.42 8.21 25.80
CA ILE A 274 1.48 7.78 24.41
C ILE A 274 2.07 6.37 24.37
N LEU A 275 1.38 5.45 23.71
CA LEU A 275 1.86 4.10 23.42
C LEU A 275 1.82 3.87 21.92
N ILE A 276 2.98 3.74 21.29
CA ILE A 276 3.14 3.42 19.86
C ILE A 276 3.38 1.92 19.76
N GLN A 277 2.56 1.23 19.00
CA GLN A 277 2.65 -0.22 18.80
C GLN A 277 3.06 -0.54 17.38
N PHE A 278 3.99 -1.46 17.24
CA PHE A 278 4.45 -2.00 15.98
C PHE A 278 4.22 -3.51 15.95
N GLY A 279 3.64 -3.99 14.88
CA GLY A 279 3.72 -5.39 14.50
C GLY A 279 5.01 -5.65 13.72
N VAL A 280 5.40 -6.91 13.58
CA VAL A 280 6.49 -7.30 12.70
C VAL A 280 5.91 -8.06 11.53
N GLN A 281 6.15 -7.56 10.33
CA GLN A 281 5.73 -8.18 9.09
C GLN A 281 6.96 -8.55 8.27
N GLY A 282 7.18 -9.85 8.10
CA GLY A 282 8.46 -10.36 7.61
C GLY A 282 9.57 -10.02 8.61
N HIS A 283 10.50 -9.18 8.21
CA HIS A 283 11.59 -8.71 9.09
C HIS A 283 11.53 -7.20 9.36
N LYS A 284 10.41 -6.55 9.01
CA LYS A 284 10.25 -5.11 9.16
C LYS A 284 9.19 -4.79 10.21
N PRO A 285 9.46 -3.84 11.12
CA PRO A 285 8.44 -3.30 11.99
C PRO A 285 7.45 -2.46 11.16
N VAL A 286 6.16 -2.64 11.42
CA VAL A 286 5.06 -1.92 10.76
C VAL A 286 4.23 -1.29 11.86
N LEU A 287 3.86 -0.03 11.71
CA LEU A 287 2.96 0.65 12.65
C LEU A 287 1.63 -0.11 12.74
N SER A 288 1.20 -0.42 13.94
CA SER A 288 -0.04 -1.15 14.21
C SER A 288 -1.12 -0.24 14.79
N SER A 289 -0.78 0.52 15.82
CA SER A 289 -1.67 1.52 16.40
C SER A 289 -0.89 2.51 17.25
N VAL A 290 -1.51 3.66 17.54
CA VAL A 290 -1.01 4.62 18.52
C VAL A 290 -2.13 4.95 19.49
N ARG A 291 -1.91 4.70 20.79
CA ARG A 291 -2.86 4.98 21.85
C ARG A 291 -2.41 6.18 22.69
N TYR A 292 -3.35 7.05 22.98
CA TYR A 292 -3.17 8.24 23.80
C TYR A 292 -4.07 8.16 25.02
N SER A 293 -3.47 8.08 26.21
CA SER A 293 -4.18 8.04 27.49
C SER A 293 -4.41 9.43 28.04
N TYR A 294 -5.56 9.68 28.61
CA TYR A 294 -5.91 10.96 29.23
C TYR A 294 -5.34 11.15 30.63
#